data_45ceb7f2bd44811c149f3e1afaffedf1
#
_entry.id   45ceb7f2bd44811c149f3e1afaffedf1
#
_cell.length_a   1.000
_cell.length_b   1.000
_cell.length_c   1.000
_cell.angle_alpha   90.00
_cell.angle_beta   90.00
_cell.angle_gamma   90.00
#
_symmetry.space_group_name_H-M   'P 1'
#
loop_
_entity.id
_entity.type
_entity.pdbx_description
1 polymer ?
#
loop_
_entity_poly.entity_id
_entity_poly.type
_entity_poly.pdbx_seq_one_letter_code
_entity_poly.pdbx_strand_id
1 'polypeptide(L)'
;MTFDAGGIQIKPDKYMLDMKCDMAGAAGVLGVAMYLDSLPELPLNVVFGLGIVENMTGAAAFKPLDIYTAYNGKTVEIHHTDAEGRLVLADVMSYVEKNFQVNHLITMATLTGACIYALGNDISGIIGDDERLISTFINNTSPYENVWRLPLTPKMIKAVESQTADLQNLSESEKAGSSMGAAFLSHFK
;
A
#
# COMPACT_ATOMS: atom_id res chain seq x y z
N MET A 1 1.44 -7.40 -5.66
CA MET A 1 2.53 -8.24 -6.25
C MET A 1 1.92 -9.42 -6.97
N THR A 2 2.46 -9.89 -8.09
CA THR A 2 1.96 -11.14 -8.72
C THR A 2 2.44 -12.36 -7.94
N PHE A 3 3.61 -12.25 -7.30
CA PHE A 3 4.08 -13.15 -6.26
C PHE A 3 5.04 -12.39 -5.34
N ASP A 4 4.93 -12.61 -4.03
CA ASP A 4 5.80 -12.01 -3.02
C ASP A 4 6.55 -13.10 -2.24
N ALA A 5 7.83 -13.30 -2.56
CA ALA A 5 8.72 -14.20 -1.82
C ALA A 5 9.37 -13.53 -0.59
N GLY A 6 9.18 -12.22 -0.41
CA GLY A 6 9.88 -11.42 0.59
C GLY A 6 11.22 -10.84 0.11
N GLY A 7 11.66 -11.15 -1.10
CA GLY A 7 12.96 -10.75 -1.59
C GLY A 7 14.10 -11.50 -0.89
N ILE A 8 15.24 -10.82 -0.66
CA ILE A 8 16.40 -11.44 0.04
C ILE A 8 16.07 -11.81 1.50
N GLN A 9 15.23 -11.03 2.18
CA GLN A 9 14.67 -11.39 3.49
C GLN A 9 13.44 -12.29 3.29
N ILE A 10 13.71 -13.50 2.79
CA ILE A 10 12.73 -14.46 2.31
C ILE A 10 11.70 -14.82 3.38
N LYS A 11 10.43 -14.92 2.98
CA LYS A 11 9.35 -15.32 3.88
C LYS A 11 9.54 -16.75 4.38
N PRO A 12 9.22 -17.05 5.65
CA PRO A 12 9.05 -18.42 6.11
C PRO A 12 7.96 -19.16 5.31
N ASP A 13 8.13 -20.46 5.07
CA ASP A 13 7.26 -21.32 4.25
C ASP A 13 5.77 -21.11 4.55
N LYS A 14 5.40 -21.07 5.83
CA LYS A 14 4.01 -20.90 6.28
C LYS A 14 3.34 -19.59 5.82
N TYR A 15 4.14 -18.58 5.44
CA TYR A 15 3.64 -17.28 4.95
C TYR A 15 3.86 -17.12 3.45
N MET A 16 4.66 -17.99 2.82
CA MET A 16 4.96 -17.91 1.39
C MET A 16 3.93 -18.65 0.52
N LEU A 17 3.35 -19.73 1.03
CA LEU A 17 2.53 -20.65 0.27
C LEU A 17 1.42 -19.97 -0.54
N ASP A 18 0.78 -18.97 0.04
CA ASP A 18 -0.38 -18.29 -0.55
C ASP A 18 -0.03 -16.92 -1.17
N MET A 19 1.26 -16.58 -1.31
CA MET A 19 1.67 -15.26 -1.79
C MET A 19 1.34 -14.95 -3.26
N LYS A 20 0.77 -15.89 -4.00
CA LYS A 20 0.04 -15.63 -5.25
C LYS A 20 -1.18 -14.73 -5.04
N CYS A 21 -1.72 -14.63 -3.82
CA CYS A 21 -2.84 -13.77 -3.47
C CYS A 21 -2.45 -12.31 -3.24
N ASP A 22 -1.16 -11.97 -3.22
CA ASP A 22 -0.66 -10.62 -2.96
C ASP A 22 -0.94 -9.62 -4.10
N MET A 23 -1.77 -10.01 -5.02
CA MET A 23 -2.35 -9.19 -6.09
C MET A 23 -3.83 -8.84 -5.83
N ALA A 24 -4.41 -9.25 -4.70
CA ALA A 24 -5.85 -9.09 -4.47
C ALA A 24 -6.29 -7.61 -4.38
N GLY A 25 -5.44 -6.71 -3.90
CA GLY A 25 -5.69 -5.27 -3.96
C GLY A 25 -5.85 -4.77 -5.40
N ALA A 26 -4.92 -5.14 -6.30
CA ALA A 26 -4.99 -4.81 -7.72
C ALA A 26 -6.21 -5.47 -8.41
N ALA A 27 -6.54 -6.70 -8.04
CA ALA A 27 -7.75 -7.38 -8.53
C ALA A 27 -9.03 -6.65 -8.11
N GLY A 28 -9.09 -6.17 -6.85
CA GLY A 28 -10.20 -5.33 -6.36
C GLY A 28 -10.34 -4.04 -7.17
N VAL A 29 -9.24 -3.33 -7.42
CA VAL A 29 -9.23 -2.12 -8.26
C VAL A 29 -9.70 -2.42 -9.68
N LEU A 30 -9.26 -3.54 -10.28
CA LEU A 30 -9.75 -3.97 -11.60
C LEU A 30 -11.24 -4.29 -11.59
N GLY A 31 -11.73 -4.94 -10.53
CA GLY A 31 -13.17 -5.22 -10.36
C GLY A 31 -14.00 -3.93 -10.31
N VAL A 32 -13.51 -2.90 -9.59
CA VAL A 32 -14.14 -1.57 -9.57
C VAL A 32 -14.11 -0.94 -10.96
N ALA A 33 -12.99 -1.02 -11.70
CA ALA A 33 -12.89 -0.50 -13.05
C ALA A 33 -13.93 -1.15 -13.99
N MET A 34 -14.05 -2.48 -13.96
CA MET A 34 -15.02 -3.22 -14.75
C MET A 34 -16.48 -2.85 -14.39
N TYR A 35 -16.76 -2.66 -13.12
CA TYR A 35 -18.08 -2.23 -12.67
C TYR A 35 -18.40 -0.83 -13.19
N LEU A 36 -17.51 0.13 -13.05
CA LEU A 36 -17.71 1.50 -13.50
C LEU A 36 -17.85 1.60 -15.02
N ASP A 37 -17.10 0.78 -15.78
CA ASP A 37 -17.22 0.69 -17.25
C ASP A 37 -18.60 0.17 -17.70
N SER A 38 -19.26 -0.63 -16.85
CA SER A 38 -20.62 -1.14 -17.13
C SER A 38 -21.75 -0.12 -16.91
N LEU A 39 -21.46 1.02 -16.27
CA LEU A 39 -22.46 2.06 -16.00
C LEU A 39 -22.73 2.90 -17.26
N PRO A 40 -23.99 3.26 -17.54
CA PRO A 40 -24.36 4.03 -18.74
C PRO A 40 -23.79 5.45 -18.74
N GLU A 41 -23.62 6.04 -17.56
CA GLU A 41 -23.03 7.36 -17.35
C GLU A 41 -22.21 7.37 -16.06
N LEU A 42 -21.03 7.97 -16.11
CA LEU A 42 -20.19 8.20 -14.95
C LEU A 42 -19.90 9.70 -14.84
N PRO A 43 -20.42 10.40 -13.80
CA PRO A 43 -20.30 11.87 -13.69
C PRO A 43 -18.94 12.32 -13.13
N LEU A 44 -17.90 11.47 -13.24
CA LEU A 44 -16.55 11.74 -12.78
C LEU A 44 -15.52 11.01 -13.65
N ASN A 45 -14.29 11.51 -13.65
CA ASN A 45 -13.16 10.86 -14.28
C ASN A 45 -12.44 9.97 -13.26
N VAL A 46 -12.13 8.75 -13.62
CA VAL A 46 -11.40 7.80 -12.77
C VAL A 46 -10.15 7.32 -13.47
N VAL A 47 -9.05 7.32 -12.77
CA VAL A 47 -7.77 6.76 -13.23
C VAL A 47 -7.46 5.55 -12.37
N PHE A 48 -7.22 4.41 -13.00
CA PHE A 48 -6.85 3.17 -12.34
C PHE A 48 -5.36 2.90 -12.54
N GLY A 49 -4.59 2.96 -11.45
CA GLY A 49 -3.18 2.62 -11.44
C GLY A 49 -2.96 1.21 -10.87
N LEU A 50 -2.32 0.32 -11.61
CA LEU A 50 -2.01 -1.04 -11.19
C LEU A 50 -0.50 -1.26 -11.23
N GLY A 51 0.15 -1.34 -10.07
CA GLY A 51 1.55 -1.73 -9.94
C GLY A 51 1.67 -3.26 -10.02
N ILE A 52 2.24 -3.78 -11.12
CA ILE A 52 2.34 -5.23 -11.37
C ILE A 52 3.81 -5.61 -11.44
N VAL A 53 4.30 -6.25 -10.39
CA VAL A 53 5.70 -6.69 -10.24
C VAL A 53 5.76 -7.97 -9.40
N GLU A 54 6.93 -8.61 -9.38
CA GLU A 54 7.26 -9.69 -8.46
C GLU A 54 8.29 -9.21 -7.42
N ASN A 55 8.24 -9.77 -6.21
CA ASN A 55 9.29 -9.62 -5.21
C ASN A 55 9.99 -10.97 -5.01
N MET A 56 11.12 -11.15 -5.65
CA MET A 56 11.84 -12.42 -5.70
C MET A 56 13.28 -12.27 -5.22
N THR A 57 13.88 -13.39 -4.83
CA THR A 57 15.33 -13.48 -4.62
C THR A 57 16.06 -13.45 -5.96
N GLY A 58 17.23 -12.86 -6.00
CA GLY A 58 18.03 -12.84 -7.23
C GLY A 58 19.26 -11.94 -7.13
N ALA A 59 20.14 -12.04 -8.09
CA ALA A 59 21.38 -11.24 -8.13
C ALA A 59 21.13 -9.73 -8.25
N ALA A 60 19.99 -9.33 -8.81
CA ALA A 60 19.58 -7.94 -8.97
C ALA A 60 18.56 -7.47 -7.90
N ALA A 61 18.20 -8.36 -6.95
CA ALA A 61 17.30 -7.98 -5.87
C ALA A 61 17.94 -6.93 -4.95
N PHE A 62 17.15 -5.94 -4.52
CA PHE A 62 17.63 -4.98 -3.55
C PHE A 62 17.86 -5.63 -2.18
N LYS A 63 18.76 -5.05 -1.42
CA LYS A 63 19.23 -5.54 -0.13
C LYS A 63 18.87 -4.56 0.98
N PRO A 64 18.80 -5.01 2.24
CA PRO A 64 18.78 -4.08 3.37
C PRO A 64 19.88 -3.03 3.27
N LEU A 65 19.53 -1.79 3.57
CA LEU A 65 20.32 -0.56 3.49
C LEU A 65 20.66 -0.08 2.07
N ASP A 66 20.18 -0.73 1.03
CA ASP A 66 20.16 -0.10 -0.30
C ASP A 66 19.26 1.13 -0.27
N ILE A 67 19.64 2.17 -1.01
CA ILE A 67 18.85 3.39 -1.20
C ILE A 67 18.43 3.47 -2.64
N TYR A 68 17.12 3.55 -2.91
CA TYR A 68 16.61 3.82 -4.24
C TYR A 68 15.92 5.18 -4.30
N THR A 69 15.78 5.72 -5.51
CA THR A 69 15.05 6.96 -5.75
C THR A 69 13.67 6.61 -6.29
N ALA A 70 12.63 6.98 -5.55
CA ALA A 70 11.23 6.81 -5.95
C ALA A 70 10.86 7.72 -7.12
N TYR A 71 9.75 7.45 -7.79
CA TYR A 71 9.31 8.19 -8.98
C TYR A 71 9.14 9.70 -8.75
N ASN A 72 8.78 10.13 -7.56
CA ASN A 72 8.69 11.55 -7.19
C ASN A 72 10.05 12.20 -6.85
N GLY A 73 11.13 11.45 -6.89
CA GLY A 73 12.49 11.92 -6.60
C GLY A 73 12.93 11.75 -5.14
N LYS A 74 12.06 11.32 -4.23
CA LYS A 74 12.45 11.02 -2.85
C LYS A 74 13.32 9.78 -2.79
N THR A 75 14.32 9.82 -1.92
CA THR A 75 15.19 8.68 -1.63
C THR A 75 14.60 7.82 -0.51
N VAL A 76 14.66 6.51 -0.68
CA VAL A 76 14.11 5.55 0.29
C VAL A 76 15.17 4.51 0.64
N GLU A 77 15.48 4.42 1.91
CA GLU A 77 16.36 3.37 2.47
C GLU A 77 15.54 2.10 2.72
N ILE A 78 16.05 0.97 2.26
CA ILE A 78 15.40 -0.33 2.40
C ILE A 78 15.80 -0.94 3.75
N HIS A 79 14.92 -0.92 4.71
CA HIS A 79 15.13 -1.62 5.98
C HIS A 79 14.64 -3.07 5.93
N HIS A 80 13.60 -3.35 5.13
CA HIS A 80 13.09 -4.71 4.96
C HIS A 80 12.64 -4.95 3.52
N THR A 81 13.14 -6.02 2.91
CA THR A 81 12.81 -6.35 1.51
C THR A 81 11.41 -6.92 1.34
N ASP A 82 10.78 -7.40 2.41
CA ASP A 82 9.38 -7.85 2.47
C ASP A 82 8.40 -6.69 2.84
N ALA A 83 8.87 -5.46 2.72
CA ALA A 83 8.05 -4.25 2.80
C ALA A 83 8.09 -3.49 1.45
N GLU A 84 8.03 -4.24 0.36
CA GLU A 84 8.18 -3.80 -1.02
C GLU A 84 6.87 -3.25 -1.62
N GLY A 85 5.73 -3.79 -1.21
CA GLY A 85 4.42 -3.40 -1.76
C GLY A 85 4.14 -1.91 -1.61
N ARG A 86 4.58 -1.30 -0.50
CA ARG A 86 4.48 0.15 -0.29
C ARG A 86 5.39 0.95 -1.21
N LEU A 87 6.50 0.39 -1.68
CA LEU A 87 7.39 1.03 -2.64
C LEU A 87 6.72 1.11 -4.01
N VAL A 88 6.12 0.01 -4.44
CA VAL A 88 5.35 -0.07 -5.69
C VAL A 88 4.17 0.91 -5.66
N LEU A 89 3.41 0.93 -4.55
CA LEU A 89 2.29 1.87 -4.39
C LEU A 89 2.77 3.33 -4.42
N ALA A 90 3.88 3.66 -3.75
CA ALA A 90 4.46 4.99 -3.74
C ALA A 90 4.77 5.51 -5.15
N ASP A 91 5.35 4.65 -5.99
CA ASP A 91 5.67 5.00 -7.37
C ASP A 91 4.41 5.15 -8.23
N VAL A 92 3.42 4.27 -8.10
CA VAL A 92 2.13 4.39 -8.81
C VAL A 92 1.37 5.65 -8.38
N MET A 93 1.30 5.94 -7.07
CA MET A 93 0.68 7.16 -6.54
C MET A 93 1.34 8.40 -7.13
N SER A 94 2.65 8.48 -7.04
CA SER A 94 3.44 9.61 -7.57
C SER A 94 3.30 9.77 -9.08
N TYR A 95 3.22 8.66 -9.83
CA TYR A 95 2.95 8.69 -11.28
C TYR A 95 1.57 9.27 -11.57
N VAL A 96 0.55 8.83 -10.84
CA VAL A 96 -0.82 9.31 -11.03
C VAL A 96 -0.92 10.80 -10.70
N GLU A 97 -0.39 11.26 -9.58
CA GLU A 97 -0.42 12.67 -9.21
C GLU A 97 0.34 13.57 -10.18
N LYS A 98 1.46 13.09 -10.73
CA LYS A 98 2.25 13.87 -11.68
C LYS A 98 1.57 14.02 -13.05
N ASN A 99 0.82 13.04 -13.49
CA ASN A 99 0.29 12.97 -14.84
C ASN A 99 -1.21 13.29 -14.94
N PHE A 100 -1.94 13.29 -13.82
CA PHE A 100 -3.38 13.53 -13.78
C PHE A 100 -3.73 14.53 -12.67
N GLN A 101 -4.79 15.29 -12.87
CA GLN A 101 -5.36 16.12 -11.81
C GLN A 101 -6.31 15.26 -10.97
N VAL A 102 -5.88 14.89 -9.78
CA VAL A 102 -6.67 14.05 -8.87
C VAL A 102 -7.20 14.86 -7.69
N ASN A 103 -8.49 14.67 -7.36
CA ASN A 103 -9.11 15.25 -6.17
C ASN A 103 -9.02 14.30 -4.97
N HIS A 104 -9.11 13.00 -5.25
CA HIS A 104 -9.02 11.94 -4.25
C HIS A 104 -8.12 10.82 -4.77
N LEU A 105 -7.28 10.30 -3.90
CA LEU A 105 -6.39 9.18 -4.19
C LEU A 105 -6.68 8.06 -3.19
N ILE A 106 -7.01 6.88 -3.71
CA ILE A 106 -7.35 5.70 -2.89
C ILE A 106 -6.43 4.56 -3.31
N THR A 107 -5.80 3.92 -2.34
CA THR A 107 -4.99 2.73 -2.56
C THR A 107 -5.67 1.49 -1.96
N MET A 108 -5.57 0.37 -2.65
CA MET A 108 -6.04 -0.94 -2.18
C MET A 108 -4.90 -1.95 -2.31
N ALA A 109 -4.56 -2.60 -1.21
CA ALA A 109 -3.46 -3.56 -1.20
C ALA A 109 -3.62 -4.58 -0.06
N THR A 110 -3.07 -5.76 -0.26
CA THR A 110 -2.80 -6.76 0.77
C THR A 110 -1.47 -6.42 1.48
N LEU A 111 -1.36 -5.21 1.99
CA LEU A 111 -0.09 -4.55 2.30
C LEU A 111 0.64 -5.13 3.51
N THR A 112 -0.09 -5.52 4.56
CA THR A 112 0.53 -5.97 5.81
C THR A 112 -0.29 -7.04 6.53
N GLY A 113 0.34 -8.13 6.94
CA GLY A 113 -0.27 -9.12 7.83
C GLY A 113 -0.68 -8.56 9.20
N ALA A 114 -0.15 -7.39 9.58
CA ALA A 114 -0.54 -6.69 10.80
C ALA A 114 -2.04 -6.34 10.86
N CYS A 115 -2.68 -6.16 9.69
CA CYS A 115 -4.13 -5.93 9.60
C CYS A 115 -4.92 -7.11 10.16
N ILE A 116 -4.51 -8.35 9.86
CA ILE A 116 -5.15 -9.57 10.34
C ILE A 116 -5.04 -9.68 11.85
N TYR A 117 -3.88 -9.33 12.42
CA TYR A 117 -3.71 -9.32 13.88
C TYR A 117 -4.54 -8.25 14.59
N ALA A 118 -4.81 -7.13 13.92
CA ALA A 118 -5.61 -6.04 14.48
C ALA A 118 -7.12 -6.26 14.33
N LEU A 119 -7.58 -6.80 13.18
CA LEU A 119 -8.99 -6.78 12.78
C LEU A 119 -9.56 -8.18 12.45
N GLY A 120 -8.73 -9.23 12.42
CA GLY A 120 -9.14 -10.55 11.95
C GLY A 120 -9.17 -10.64 10.42
N ASN A 121 -9.83 -11.69 9.90
CA ASN A 121 -9.84 -11.99 8.47
C ASN A 121 -11.00 -11.33 7.70
N ASP A 122 -12.00 -10.83 8.41
CA ASP A 122 -13.28 -10.40 7.83
C ASP A 122 -13.45 -8.87 7.81
N ILE A 123 -12.43 -8.12 8.25
CA ILE A 123 -12.50 -6.66 8.37
C ILE A 123 -11.31 -6.02 7.64
N SER A 124 -11.60 -5.17 6.68
CA SER A 124 -10.57 -4.37 6.00
C SER A 124 -10.21 -3.13 6.82
N GLY A 125 -8.91 -2.83 6.93
CA GLY A 125 -8.43 -1.61 7.57
C GLY A 125 -8.47 -0.42 6.61
N ILE A 126 -9.11 0.68 6.98
CA ILE A 126 -9.04 1.95 6.26
C ILE A 126 -8.20 2.95 7.04
N ILE A 127 -7.28 3.63 6.35
CA ILE A 127 -6.34 4.59 6.95
C ILE A 127 -6.23 5.80 6.02
N GLY A 128 -6.30 6.99 6.56
CA GLY A 128 -6.15 8.22 5.79
C GLY A 128 -6.43 9.46 6.62
N ASP A 129 -6.39 10.61 5.96
CA ASP A 129 -6.59 11.94 6.53
C ASP A 129 -7.83 12.68 5.98
N ASP A 130 -8.49 12.13 4.95
CA ASP A 130 -9.79 12.65 4.47
C ASP A 130 -10.94 12.03 5.28
N GLU A 131 -11.37 12.75 6.31
CA GLU A 131 -12.46 12.34 7.21
C GLU A 131 -13.77 12.07 6.47
N ARG A 132 -14.08 12.88 5.45
CA ARG A 132 -15.31 12.76 4.68
C ARG A 132 -15.29 11.48 3.84
N LEU A 133 -14.18 11.23 3.17
CA LEU A 133 -14.01 10.05 2.34
C LEU A 133 -14.04 8.77 3.18
N ILE A 134 -13.31 8.75 4.31
CA ILE A 134 -13.29 7.62 5.25
C ILE A 134 -14.70 7.35 5.78
N SER A 135 -15.42 8.36 6.23
CA SER A 135 -16.79 8.21 6.73
C SER A 135 -17.73 7.68 5.66
N THR A 136 -17.54 8.12 4.40
CA THR A 136 -18.32 7.62 3.26
C THR A 136 -18.09 6.13 3.05
N PHE A 137 -16.84 5.68 3.10
CA PHE A 137 -16.52 4.26 3.01
C PHE A 137 -17.17 3.45 4.14
N ILE A 138 -16.96 3.85 5.40
CA ILE A 138 -17.47 3.12 6.57
C ILE A 138 -19.01 3.03 6.55
N ASN A 139 -19.70 4.10 6.17
CA ASN A 139 -21.17 4.17 6.19
C ASN A 139 -21.84 3.48 4.98
N ASN A 140 -21.10 3.19 3.92
CA ASN A 140 -21.63 2.59 2.69
C ASN A 140 -21.06 1.21 2.39
N THR A 141 -20.40 0.57 3.35
CA THR A 141 -19.94 -0.80 3.18
C THR A 141 -21.12 -1.75 3.03
N SER A 142 -20.95 -2.75 2.18
CA SER A 142 -21.87 -3.87 2.02
C SER A 142 -22.02 -4.62 3.36
N PRO A 143 -23.19 -5.21 3.65
CA PRO A 143 -23.33 -6.09 4.82
C PRO A 143 -22.40 -7.31 4.78
N TYR A 144 -21.75 -7.57 3.66
CA TYR A 144 -20.79 -8.67 3.47
C TYR A 144 -19.32 -8.22 3.61
N GLU A 145 -19.06 -6.92 3.71
CA GLU A 145 -17.72 -6.38 3.87
C GLU A 145 -17.69 -5.36 5.00
N ASN A 146 -16.85 -5.61 5.98
CA ASN A 146 -16.66 -4.69 7.09
C ASN A 146 -15.39 -3.90 6.89
N VAL A 147 -15.45 -2.60 7.20
CA VAL A 147 -14.31 -1.70 7.17
C VAL A 147 -14.16 -1.06 8.55
N TRP A 148 -12.93 -1.03 9.06
CA TRP A 148 -12.61 -0.41 10.34
C TRP A 148 -11.46 0.57 10.20
N ARG A 149 -11.60 1.73 10.83
CA ARG A 149 -10.56 2.76 10.80
C ARG A 149 -9.40 2.40 11.71
N LEU A 150 -8.19 2.42 11.15
CA LEU A 150 -6.95 2.36 11.90
C LEU A 150 -6.31 3.76 11.98
N PRO A 151 -5.51 4.04 13.07
CA PRO A 151 -4.98 5.37 13.30
C PRO A 151 -3.85 5.73 12.33
N LEU A 152 -3.75 7.02 12.01
CA LEU A 152 -2.58 7.65 11.39
C LEU A 152 -2.23 8.88 12.22
N THR A 153 -1.08 8.86 12.90
CA THR A 153 -0.67 9.93 13.80
C THR A 153 0.58 10.65 13.28
N PRO A 154 0.80 11.93 13.65
CA PRO A 154 2.03 12.65 13.30
C PRO A 154 3.30 11.92 13.74
N LYS A 155 3.27 11.21 14.86
CA LYS A 155 4.38 10.39 15.34
C LYS A 155 4.71 9.25 14.37
N MET A 156 3.69 8.57 13.83
CA MET A 156 3.87 7.49 12.86
C MET A 156 4.44 8.04 11.54
N ILE A 157 3.94 9.17 11.07
CA ILE A 157 4.42 9.83 9.84
C ILE A 157 5.90 10.20 9.99
N LYS A 158 6.30 10.75 11.12
CA LYS A 158 7.70 11.07 11.40
C LYS A 158 8.58 9.83 11.56
N ALA A 159 8.06 8.73 12.05
CA ALA A 159 8.83 7.52 12.34
C ALA A 159 9.34 6.79 11.07
N VAL A 160 8.88 7.14 9.88
CA VAL A 160 9.37 6.62 8.60
C VAL A 160 10.44 7.50 7.95
N GLU A 161 10.86 8.59 8.59
CA GLU A 161 12.02 9.37 8.17
C GLU A 161 13.31 8.54 8.39
N SER A 162 14.25 8.60 7.45
CA SER A 162 15.56 7.94 7.55
C SER A 162 16.62 8.92 8.03
N GLN A 163 17.75 8.40 8.48
CA GLN A 163 18.96 9.18 8.80
C GLN A 163 19.89 9.33 7.59
N THR A 164 19.74 8.47 6.58
CA THR A 164 20.64 8.36 5.42
C THR A 164 19.94 8.64 4.10
N ALA A 165 18.61 8.64 4.09
CA ALA A 165 17.75 8.98 2.96
C ALA A 165 16.59 9.88 3.44
N ASP A 166 15.66 10.26 2.55
CA ASP A 166 14.46 10.99 2.98
C ASP A 166 13.56 10.11 3.83
N LEU A 167 13.38 8.84 3.45
CA LEU A 167 12.47 7.89 4.10
C LEU A 167 13.15 6.52 4.27
N GLN A 168 12.53 5.69 5.12
CA GLN A 168 12.80 4.25 5.25
C GLN A 168 11.52 3.46 5.01
N ASN A 169 11.60 2.32 4.33
CA ASN A 169 10.41 1.55 3.99
C ASN A 169 9.80 0.81 5.18
N LEU A 170 10.56 0.59 6.25
CA LEU A 170 10.08 0.02 7.50
C LEU A 170 10.78 0.72 8.67
N SER A 171 10.01 1.11 9.70
CA SER A 171 10.55 1.61 10.96
C SER A 171 10.48 0.53 12.03
N GLU A 172 11.58 0.34 12.76
CA GLU A 172 11.62 -0.58 13.89
C GLU A 172 11.06 0.03 15.18
N SER A 173 10.97 1.36 15.25
CA SER A 173 10.52 2.09 16.44
C SER A 173 9.03 1.99 16.71
N GLU A 174 8.22 1.68 15.70
CA GLU A 174 6.75 1.59 15.78
C GLU A 174 6.25 0.21 15.33
N LYS A 175 5.29 -0.34 16.05
CA LYS A 175 4.80 -1.72 15.83
C LYS A 175 3.46 -1.81 15.08
N ALA A 176 2.76 -0.70 14.85
CA ALA A 176 1.46 -0.66 14.18
C ALA A 176 1.61 -0.83 12.64
N GLY A 177 1.99 -2.02 12.18
CA GLY A 177 2.44 -2.29 10.81
C GLY A 177 1.55 -1.72 9.70
N SER A 178 0.23 -1.85 9.81
CA SER A 178 -0.71 -1.31 8.80
C SER A 178 -0.70 0.22 8.78
N SER A 179 -0.75 0.85 9.96
CA SER A 179 -0.63 2.31 10.09
C SER A 179 0.73 2.83 9.62
N MET A 180 1.81 2.07 9.85
CA MET A 180 3.15 2.43 9.38
C MET A 180 3.27 2.34 7.86
N GLY A 181 2.58 1.39 7.22
CA GLY A 181 2.45 1.34 5.76
C GLY A 181 1.78 2.60 5.21
N ALA A 182 0.67 3.02 5.80
CA ALA A 182 -0.02 4.25 5.44
C ALA A 182 0.81 5.52 5.75
N ALA A 183 1.54 5.53 6.87
CA ALA A 183 2.45 6.61 7.23
C ALA A 183 3.55 6.81 6.17
N PHE A 184 4.14 5.72 5.67
CA PHE A 184 5.08 5.78 4.56
C PHE A 184 4.43 6.36 3.29
N LEU A 185 3.27 5.82 2.90
CA LEU A 185 2.56 6.26 1.69
C LEU A 185 2.10 7.72 1.76
N SER A 186 1.84 8.26 2.96
CA SER A 186 1.45 9.67 3.13
C SER A 186 2.48 10.69 2.65
N HIS A 187 3.72 10.27 2.43
CA HIS A 187 4.79 11.11 1.87
C HIS A 187 4.79 11.16 0.33
N PHE A 188 3.88 10.42 -0.32
CA PHE A 188 3.84 10.28 -1.78
C PHE A 188 2.53 10.80 -2.40
N LYS A 189 1.85 11.67 -1.67
CA LYS A 189 0.67 12.41 -2.10
C LYS A 189 0.94 13.90 -2.07
#